data_cbbad7c7eb72ecb8bc99c21b04641d5d
#
_entry.id   cbbad7c7eb72ecb8bc99c21b04641d5d
#
_cell.length_a   1.000
_cell.length_b   1.000
_cell.length_c   1.000
_cell.angle_alpha   90.00
_cell.angle_beta   90.00
_cell.angle_gamma   90.00
#
_symmetry.space_group_name_H-M   'P 1'
#
loop_
_entity.id
_entity.type
_entity.pdbx_description
1 polymer ?
#
loop_
_entity_poly.entity_id
_entity_poly.type
_entity_poly.pdbx_seq_one_letter_code
_entity_poly.pdbx_strand_id
1 'polypeptide(L)'
;MIKIAEFLPPQPSSLWKLVKQAGVNYVVGGLPLPSDCGPGETPYDLMPLLRMKQRYEDAGFKLAVIEARPPMDKLMRGLPGGDQELEWCVKLVENMGKLEIPVWCYAWMAVISWTRTRVDVPSRGGSLVTAFDLAEFEQRPPLPEVREEDLWRNLEAFLKVMVPVAERAGVKLSAHPDDPPLSPLHGVGRILISVENFQRVLDLVPSDYNTLTLCQGNFTLMTDDLPAVIRHFGRQGKISFVHFRDVRGDARRFEETWHDDGKTDMLACMEAYRDIGFEGVLRPDHVPTVEGDSNDDPGYSSYGRLYAIGYIRGLREAVYRRKGED
;
A
#
# COMPACT_ATOMS: atom_id res chain seq x y z
N MET A 1 19.67 0.57 5.91
CA MET A 1 19.41 1.08 4.50
C MET A 1 18.07 0.55 4.02
N ILE A 2 17.27 1.37 3.33
CA ILE A 2 15.96 1.02 2.77
C ILE A 2 16.03 -0.24 1.90
N LYS A 3 15.08 -1.14 2.11
CA LYS A 3 14.93 -2.38 1.34
C LYS A 3 13.96 -2.14 0.19
N ILE A 4 14.38 -2.37 -1.05
CA ILE A 4 13.49 -2.28 -2.21
C ILE A 4 12.73 -3.60 -2.32
N ALA A 5 11.40 -3.51 -2.40
CA ALA A 5 10.49 -4.62 -2.61
C ALA A 5 9.68 -4.42 -3.89
N GLU A 6 8.99 -5.44 -4.33
CA GLU A 6 8.00 -5.37 -5.41
C GLU A 6 6.77 -6.19 -5.04
N PHE A 7 5.59 -5.70 -5.48
CA PHE A 7 4.37 -6.49 -5.37
C PHE A 7 4.37 -7.59 -6.44
N LEU A 8 4.38 -8.82 -6.00
CA LEU A 8 4.32 -9.97 -6.88
C LEU A 8 3.10 -10.83 -6.55
N PRO A 9 2.23 -11.14 -7.53
CA PRO A 9 1.19 -12.13 -7.34
C PRO A 9 1.79 -13.46 -6.84
N PRO A 10 1.10 -14.23 -5.98
CA PRO A 10 1.66 -15.44 -5.38
C PRO A 10 1.82 -16.61 -6.36
N GLN A 11 1.74 -16.36 -7.65
CA GLN A 11 1.98 -17.34 -8.71
C GLN A 11 3.26 -16.97 -9.49
N PRO A 12 4.26 -17.86 -9.58
CA PRO A 12 5.48 -17.61 -10.31
C PRO A 12 5.23 -17.24 -11.78
N SER A 13 5.93 -16.20 -12.25
CA SER A 13 5.78 -15.67 -13.60
C SER A 13 7.12 -15.13 -14.14
N SER A 14 7.14 -14.68 -15.39
CA SER A 14 8.29 -13.97 -15.96
C SER A 14 8.64 -12.70 -15.15
N LEU A 15 7.64 -12.01 -14.59
CA LEU A 15 7.84 -10.84 -13.76
C LEU A 15 8.72 -11.16 -12.54
N TRP A 16 8.57 -12.32 -11.89
CA TRP A 16 9.42 -12.71 -10.76
C TRP A 16 10.90 -12.76 -11.16
N LYS A 17 11.19 -13.32 -12.35
CA LYS A 17 12.56 -13.38 -12.87
C LYS A 17 13.11 -11.99 -13.18
N LEU A 18 12.32 -11.12 -13.82
CA LEU A 18 12.70 -9.74 -14.15
C LEU A 18 13.00 -8.93 -12.88
N VAL A 19 12.13 -9.00 -11.88
CA VAL A 19 12.28 -8.32 -10.59
C VAL A 19 13.52 -8.83 -9.85
N LYS A 20 13.77 -10.14 -9.88
CA LYS A 20 14.99 -10.73 -9.31
C LYS A 20 16.26 -10.25 -10.02
N GLN A 21 16.25 -10.20 -11.36
CA GLN A 21 17.36 -9.68 -12.18
C GLN A 21 17.60 -8.20 -11.94
N ALA A 22 16.54 -7.41 -11.65
CA ALA A 22 16.66 -6.03 -11.20
C ALA A 22 17.28 -5.88 -9.79
N GLY A 23 17.62 -6.99 -9.12
CA GLY A 23 18.29 -7.02 -7.81
C GLY A 23 17.36 -6.79 -6.63
N VAL A 24 16.07 -7.05 -6.77
CA VAL A 24 15.10 -7.01 -5.67
C VAL A 24 15.06 -8.36 -4.97
N ASN A 25 15.12 -8.34 -3.64
CA ASN A 25 15.11 -9.55 -2.80
C ASN A 25 13.93 -9.61 -1.84
N TYR A 26 13.14 -8.55 -1.74
CA TYR A 26 11.96 -8.49 -0.88
C TYR A 26 10.70 -8.46 -1.74
N VAL A 27 9.66 -9.15 -1.26
CA VAL A 27 8.38 -9.17 -1.94
C VAL A 27 7.27 -8.66 -1.02
N VAL A 28 6.36 -7.93 -1.62
CA VAL A 28 5.04 -7.62 -1.09
C VAL A 28 4.07 -8.61 -1.74
N GLY A 29 3.37 -9.38 -0.95
CA GLY A 29 2.41 -10.38 -1.43
C GLY A 29 0.97 -10.00 -1.17
N GLY A 30 0.07 -10.56 -1.97
CA GLY A 30 -1.35 -10.59 -1.67
C GLY A 30 -1.71 -11.69 -0.65
N LEU A 31 -2.97 -12.12 -0.65
CA LEU A 31 -3.37 -13.34 0.06
C LEU A 31 -3.04 -14.59 -0.77
N PRO A 32 -2.90 -15.76 -0.11
CA PRO A 32 -2.79 -17.05 -0.79
C PRO A 32 -3.87 -17.27 -1.85
N LEU A 33 -3.52 -17.97 -2.91
CA LEU A 33 -4.49 -18.35 -3.95
C LEU A 33 -5.50 -19.38 -3.40
N PRO A 34 -6.71 -19.46 -3.97
CA PRO A 34 -7.65 -20.54 -3.62
C PRO A 34 -7.05 -21.93 -3.76
N SER A 35 -6.13 -22.14 -4.72
CA SER A 35 -5.40 -23.38 -4.91
C SER A 35 -4.38 -23.71 -3.79
N ASP A 36 -4.02 -22.74 -2.97
CA ASP A 36 -3.17 -22.93 -1.79
C ASP A 36 -3.97 -23.44 -0.57
N CYS A 37 -5.30 -23.33 -0.63
CA CYS A 37 -6.20 -23.74 0.44
C CYS A 37 -6.63 -25.20 0.26
N GLY A 38 -6.42 -26.02 1.29
CA GLY A 38 -7.00 -27.36 1.37
C GLY A 38 -8.49 -27.33 1.75
N PRO A 39 -9.15 -28.49 1.81
CA PRO A 39 -10.55 -28.56 2.23
C PRO A 39 -10.79 -27.95 3.62
N GLY A 40 -11.66 -26.95 3.67
CA GLY A 40 -11.99 -26.22 4.90
C GLY A 40 -10.98 -25.16 5.35
N GLU A 41 -9.88 -24.99 4.62
CA GLU A 41 -8.92 -23.91 4.87
C GLU A 41 -9.37 -22.59 4.21
N THR A 42 -9.02 -21.48 4.85
CA THR A 42 -9.17 -20.12 4.33
C THR A 42 -7.81 -19.52 3.96
N PRO A 43 -7.74 -18.47 3.14
CA PRO A 43 -6.47 -17.79 2.82
C PRO A 43 -5.74 -17.21 4.06
N TYR A 44 -6.41 -17.12 5.20
CA TYR A 44 -5.86 -16.58 6.46
C TYR A 44 -5.30 -17.69 7.37
N ASP A 45 -5.46 -18.95 6.98
CA ASP A 45 -4.94 -20.08 7.74
C ASP A 45 -3.42 -20.21 7.59
N LEU A 46 -2.79 -20.82 8.58
CA LEU A 46 -1.35 -20.94 8.67
C LEU A 46 -0.75 -21.67 7.44
N MET A 47 -1.37 -22.79 7.02
CA MET A 47 -0.82 -23.62 5.95
C MET A 47 -0.89 -22.97 4.57
N PRO A 48 -1.98 -22.33 4.14
CA PRO A 48 -2.01 -21.55 2.91
C PRO A 48 -0.97 -20.43 2.89
N LEU A 49 -0.84 -19.68 3.99
CA LEU A 49 0.17 -18.62 4.13
C LEU A 49 1.59 -19.18 4.07
N LEU A 50 1.86 -20.32 4.71
CA LEU A 50 3.15 -20.99 4.67
C LEU A 50 3.49 -21.45 3.25
N ARG A 51 2.55 -22.07 2.52
CA ARG A 51 2.75 -22.50 1.13
C ARG A 51 3.08 -21.31 0.22
N MET A 52 2.38 -20.21 0.38
CA MET A 52 2.66 -18.97 -0.34
C MET A 52 4.04 -18.43 0.00
N LYS A 53 4.38 -18.30 1.27
CA LYS A 53 5.70 -17.82 1.74
C LYS A 53 6.82 -18.67 1.20
N GLN A 54 6.72 -20.01 1.32
CA GLN A 54 7.71 -20.95 0.83
C GLN A 54 7.95 -20.78 -0.68
N ARG A 55 6.89 -20.58 -1.47
CA ARG A 55 7.00 -20.36 -2.92
C ARG A 55 7.84 -19.12 -3.25
N TYR A 56 7.71 -18.02 -2.48
CA TYR A 56 8.58 -16.87 -2.65
C TYR A 56 10.02 -17.15 -2.22
N GLU A 57 10.20 -17.86 -1.11
CA GLU A 57 11.53 -18.23 -0.61
C GLU A 57 12.28 -19.16 -1.56
N ASP A 58 11.61 -20.13 -2.14
CA ASP A 58 12.18 -21.05 -3.17
C ASP A 58 12.66 -20.28 -4.41
N ALA A 59 12.03 -19.15 -4.72
CA ALA A 59 12.48 -18.23 -5.77
C ALA A 59 13.53 -17.20 -5.29
N GLY A 60 13.99 -17.31 -4.04
CA GLY A 60 15.01 -16.45 -3.44
C GLY A 60 14.50 -15.08 -3.00
N PHE A 61 13.21 -14.92 -2.74
CA PHE A 61 12.62 -13.71 -2.18
C PHE A 61 12.31 -13.87 -0.69
N LYS A 62 12.30 -12.76 0.04
CA LYS A 62 11.79 -12.68 1.39
C LYS A 62 10.44 -11.97 1.37
N LEU A 63 9.36 -12.63 1.81
CA LEU A 63 8.05 -12.02 1.99
C LEU A 63 8.10 -11.04 3.18
N ALA A 64 7.96 -9.76 2.90
CA ALA A 64 8.12 -8.69 3.88
C ALA A 64 6.82 -8.00 4.28
N VAL A 65 5.82 -8.02 3.41
CA VAL A 65 4.51 -7.38 3.62
C VAL A 65 3.43 -8.25 3.01
N ILE A 66 2.30 -8.39 3.68
CA ILE A 66 1.04 -8.76 3.05
C ILE A 66 0.25 -7.48 2.80
N GLU A 67 0.00 -7.18 1.53
CA GLU A 67 -0.79 -6.04 1.06
C GLU A 67 -2.09 -6.55 0.44
N ALA A 68 -2.90 -7.10 1.28
CA ALA A 68 -4.26 -7.54 1.00
C ALA A 68 -4.98 -7.75 2.33
N ARG A 69 -6.28 -7.84 2.30
CA ARG A 69 -7.08 -8.00 3.50
C ARG A 69 -8.17 -9.06 3.32
N PRO A 70 -8.61 -9.72 4.41
CA PRO A 70 -9.89 -10.43 4.42
C PRO A 70 -11.04 -9.52 3.99
N PRO A 71 -12.22 -10.05 3.67
CA PRO A 71 -13.43 -9.24 3.62
C PRO A 71 -13.58 -8.43 4.92
N MET A 72 -13.79 -7.11 4.79
CA MET A 72 -13.91 -6.18 5.94
C MET A 72 -15.05 -5.17 5.74
N ASP A 73 -15.86 -5.29 4.70
CA ASP A 73 -16.89 -4.29 4.40
C ASP A 73 -17.96 -4.23 5.47
N LYS A 74 -18.39 -5.39 6.00
CA LYS A 74 -19.38 -5.45 7.08
C LYS A 74 -18.80 -4.89 8.38
N LEU A 75 -17.55 -5.21 8.68
CA LEU A 75 -16.82 -4.71 9.83
C LEU A 75 -16.70 -3.17 9.77
N MET A 76 -16.24 -2.65 8.65
CA MET A 76 -16.07 -1.20 8.44
C MET A 76 -17.39 -0.44 8.58
N ARG A 77 -18.49 -1.02 8.10
CA ARG A 77 -19.82 -0.41 8.10
C ARG A 77 -20.65 -0.75 9.34
N GLY A 78 -20.16 -1.58 10.26
CA GLY A 78 -20.89 -2.04 11.44
C GLY A 78 -22.13 -2.89 11.12
N LEU A 79 -22.06 -3.69 10.05
CA LEU A 79 -23.16 -4.56 9.60
C LEU A 79 -23.08 -5.94 10.26
N PRO A 80 -24.20 -6.67 10.34
CA PRO A 80 -24.23 -8.07 10.82
C PRO A 80 -23.21 -8.93 10.06
N GLY A 81 -22.39 -9.69 10.80
CA GLY A 81 -21.30 -10.50 10.28
C GLY A 81 -19.94 -9.80 10.26
N GLY A 82 -19.85 -8.55 10.74
CA GLY A 82 -18.58 -7.85 10.92
C GLY A 82 -17.67 -8.53 11.94
N ASP A 83 -18.23 -9.17 12.97
CA ASP A 83 -17.46 -9.92 13.97
C ASP A 83 -16.68 -11.08 13.32
N GLN A 84 -17.28 -11.79 12.38
CA GLN A 84 -16.58 -12.85 11.62
C GLN A 84 -15.46 -12.28 10.75
N GLU A 85 -15.66 -11.12 10.14
CA GLU A 85 -14.62 -10.44 9.37
C GLU A 85 -13.45 -10.01 10.28
N LEU A 86 -13.75 -9.57 11.51
CA LEU A 86 -12.73 -9.26 12.51
C LEU A 86 -11.94 -10.52 12.94
N GLU A 87 -12.62 -11.65 13.17
CA GLU A 87 -11.96 -12.92 13.49
C GLU A 87 -10.98 -13.35 12.38
N TRP A 88 -11.32 -13.15 11.11
CA TRP A 88 -10.41 -13.43 9.99
C TRP A 88 -9.19 -12.51 10.00
N CYS A 89 -9.34 -11.24 10.38
CA CYS A 89 -8.21 -10.32 10.52
C CYS A 89 -7.29 -10.75 11.66
N VAL A 90 -7.85 -11.13 12.82
CA VAL A 90 -7.09 -11.65 13.96
C VAL A 90 -6.28 -12.89 13.53
N LYS A 91 -6.96 -13.85 12.90
CA LYS A 91 -6.35 -15.10 12.41
C LYS A 91 -5.19 -14.83 11.44
N LEU A 92 -5.39 -13.89 10.49
CA LEU A 92 -4.35 -13.48 9.54
C LEU A 92 -3.11 -12.96 10.28
N VAL A 93 -3.29 -11.99 11.19
CA VAL A 93 -2.17 -11.35 11.88
C VAL A 93 -1.44 -12.33 12.80
N GLU A 94 -2.15 -13.18 13.53
CA GLU A 94 -1.53 -14.22 14.36
C GLU A 94 -0.70 -15.21 13.52
N ASN A 95 -1.19 -15.61 12.35
CA ASN A 95 -0.48 -16.53 11.48
C ASN A 95 0.67 -15.85 10.74
N MET A 96 0.55 -14.56 10.40
CA MET A 96 1.68 -13.76 9.91
C MET A 96 2.81 -13.72 10.95
N GLY A 97 2.49 -13.53 12.23
CA GLY A 97 3.48 -13.54 13.32
C GLY A 97 4.22 -14.87 13.41
N LYS A 98 3.50 -16.03 13.38
CA LYS A 98 4.11 -17.37 13.37
C LYS A 98 5.04 -17.59 12.18
N LEU A 99 4.78 -16.92 11.07
CA LEU A 99 5.56 -17.00 9.83
C LEU A 99 6.60 -15.88 9.68
N GLU A 100 6.78 -15.05 10.70
CA GLU A 100 7.71 -13.92 10.70
C GLU A 100 7.50 -12.96 9.51
N ILE A 101 6.24 -12.73 9.13
CA ILE A 101 5.86 -11.74 8.12
C ILE A 101 5.53 -10.43 8.86
N PRO A 102 6.40 -9.41 8.80
CA PRO A 102 6.41 -8.34 9.81
C PRO A 102 5.39 -7.23 9.61
N VAL A 103 4.76 -7.11 8.44
CA VAL A 103 3.88 -5.97 8.11
C VAL A 103 2.62 -6.44 7.42
N TRP A 104 1.46 -6.01 7.92
CA TRP A 104 0.18 -6.11 7.25
C TRP A 104 -0.27 -4.73 6.79
N CYS A 105 -0.25 -4.51 5.47
CA CYS A 105 -0.81 -3.31 4.84
C CYS A 105 -2.31 -3.52 4.59
N TYR A 106 -3.15 -2.76 5.30
CA TYR A 106 -4.60 -2.84 5.18
C TYR A 106 -5.20 -1.50 4.76
N ALA A 107 -6.28 -1.56 3.97
CA ALA A 107 -7.07 -0.39 3.57
C ALA A 107 -8.40 -0.35 4.32
N TRP A 108 -8.77 0.82 4.86
CA TRP A 108 -10.07 1.07 5.51
C TRP A 108 -11.05 1.70 4.52
N MET A 109 -11.18 1.10 3.34
CA MET A 109 -11.99 1.55 2.22
C MET A 109 -13.27 0.73 2.15
N ALA A 110 -14.38 1.26 2.69
CA ALA A 110 -15.70 0.64 2.61
C ALA A 110 -16.30 0.86 1.22
N VAL A 111 -17.01 -0.13 0.69
CA VAL A 111 -17.76 -0.09 -0.58
C VAL A 111 -16.89 0.16 -1.81
N ILE A 112 -16.06 1.18 -1.82
CA ILE A 112 -15.18 1.55 -2.92
C ILE A 112 -13.72 1.32 -2.49
N SER A 113 -13.01 0.45 -3.20
CA SER A 113 -11.55 0.30 -3.09
C SER A 113 -10.84 1.46 -3.80
N TRP A 114 -9.52 1.34 -4.06
CA TRP A 114 -8.86 2.29 -4.95
C TRP A 114 -9.57 2.30 -6.30
N THR A 115 -9.70 3.48 -6.91
CA THR A 115 -10.48 3.61 -8.14
C THR A 115 -9.89 4.66 -9.08
N ARG A 116 -10.04 4.41 -10.38
CA ARG A 116 -9.69 5.33 -11.47
C ARG A 116 -10.87 5.49 -12.41
N THR A 117 -10.96 6.62 -13.06
CA THR A 117 -11.99 6.88 -14.10
C THR A 117 -11.47 6.54 -15.47
N ARG A 118 -10.17 6.63 -15.69
CA ARG A 118 -9.50 6.29 -16.95
C ARG A 118 -8.24 5.47 -16.69
N VAL A 119 -7.91 4.59 -17.64
CA VAL A 119 -6.78 3.64 -17.53
C VAL A 119 -5.84 3.69 -18.74
N ASP A 120 -6.07 4.62 -19.64
CA ASP A 120 -5.44 4.71 -20.97
C ASP A 120 -5.04 6.15 -21.33
N VAL A 121 -4.72 6.97 -20.33
CA VAL A 121 -4.35 8.37 -20.58
C VAL A 121 -2.95 8.42 -21.19
N PRO A 122 -2.78 9.05 -22.37
CA PRO A 122 -1.47 9.18 -23.00
C PRO A 122 -0.51 10.02 -22.16
N SER A 123 0.71 9.53 -21.98
CA SER A 123 1.79 10.17 -21.24
C SER A 123 3.08 10.19 -22.06
N ARG A 124 4.21 10.48 -21.42
CA ARG A 124 5.53 10.61 -22.03
C ARG A 124 5.83 9.48 -23.02
N GLY A 125 6.18 9.85 -24.27
CA GLY A 125 6.57 8.91 -25.32
C GLY A 125 5.45 8.00 -25.83
N GLY A 126 4.18 8.29 -25.52
CA GLY A 126 3.04 7.47 -25.90
C GLY A 126 2.74 6.33 -24.91
N SER A 127 3.42 6.30 -23.76
CA SER A 127 3.03 5.40 -22.66
C SER A 127 1.65 5.74 -22.13
N LEU A 128 1.00 4.79 -21.45
CA LEU A 128 -0.33 4.98 -20.87
C LEU A 128 -0.26 5.01 -19.36
N VAL A 129 -1.05 5.90 -18.74
CA VAL A 129 -1.19 6.00 -17.29
C VAL A 129 -2.66 5.97 -16.89
N THR A 130 -2.91 5.67 -15.62
CA THR A 130 -4.25 5.75 -15.06
C THR A 130 -4.54 7.16 -14.54
N ALA A 131 -5.80 7.56 -14.49
CA ALA A 131 -6.24 8.86 -14.01
C ALA A 131 -7.57 8.78 -13.25
N PHE A 132 -7.80 9.77 -12.42
CA PHE A 132 -9.05 9.97 -11.72
C PHE A 132 -9.60 11.38 -11.99
N ASP A 133 -10.89 11.47 -12.28
CA ASP A 133 -11.66 12.71 -12.36
C ASP A 133 -12.96 12.54 -11.59
N LEU A 134 -13.15 13.37 -10.55
CA LEU A 134 -14.33 13.30 -9.69
C LEU A 134 -15.63 13.54 -10.48
N ALA A 135 -15.62 14.47 -11.44
CA ALA A 135 -16.81 14.77 -12.22
C ALA A 135 -17.22 13.58 -13.13
N GLU A 136 -16.26 12.81 -13.65
CA GLU A 136 -16.55 11.56 -14.36
C GLU A 136 -17.03 10.48 -13.39
N PHE A 137 -16.42 10.40 -12.20
CA PHE A 137 -16.78 9.39 -11.20
C PHE A 137 -18.23 9.56 -10.70
N GLU A 138 -18.66 10.79 -10.46
CA GLU A 138 -20.01 11.13 -9.99
C GLU A 138 -21.12 10.82 -11.00
N GLN A 139 -20.81 10.53 -12.25
CA GLN A 139 -21.77 10.08 -13.26
C GLN A 139 -22.13 8.59 -13.13
N ARG A 140 -21.44 7.84 -12.27
CA ARG A 140 -21.71 6.42 -12.02
C ARG A 140 -23.03 6.24 -11.25
N PRO A 141 -23.63 5.03 -11.28
CA PRO A 141 -24.80 4.74 -10.46
C PRO A 141 -24.56 5.05 -8.98
N PRO A 142 -25.59 5.50 -8.22
CA PRO A 142 -25.44 5.82 -6.82
C PRO A 142 -25.00 4.60 -6.00
N LEU A 143 -24.17 4.87 -4.98
CA LEU A 143 -23.63 3.89 -4.06
C LEU A 143 -24.35 3.96 -2.71
N PRO A 144 -24.27 2.91 -1.89
CA PRO A 144 -24.77 2.97 -0.52
C PRO A 144 -24.10 4.09 0.27
N GLU A 145 -24.90 4.90 0.97
CA GLU A 145 -24.36 5.93 1.86
C GLU A 145 -23.59 5.29 3.04
N VAL A 146 -22.41 5.83 3.33
CA VAL A 146 -21.58 5.46 4.49
C VAL A 146 -21.12 6.74 5.16
N ARG A 147 -21.40 6.88 6.47
CA ARG A 147 -21.02 8.08 7.22
C ARG A 147 -19.62 7.95 7.80
N GLU A 148 -18.88 9.05 7.79
CA GLU A 148 -17.51 9.09 8.35
C GLU A 148 -17.50 8.76 9.85
N GLU A 149 -18.50 9.21 10.61
CA GLU A 149 -18.60 8.94 12.06
C GLU A 149 -18.72 7.44 12.34
N ASP A 150 -19.43 6.69 11.49
CA ASP A 150 -19.54 5.25 11.62
C ASP A 150 -18.21 4.57 11.31
N LEU A 151 -17.51 5.03 10.27
CA LEU A 151 -16.18 4.51 9.93
C LEU A 151 -15.15 4.78 11.04
N TRP A 152 -15.14 5.98 11.63
CA TRP A 152 -14.26 6.31 12.76
C TRP A 152 -14.55 5.44 13.99
N ARG A 153 -15.82 5.30 14.36
CA ARG A 153 -16.23 4.47 15.50
C ARG A 153 -15.81 3.00 15.28
N ASN A 154 -16.03 2.49 14.08
CA ASN A 154 -15.72 1.10 13.78
C ASN A 154 -14.20 0.87 13.63
N LEU A 155 -13.45 1.86 13.12
CA LEU A 155 -11.98 1.81 13.09
C LEU A 155 -11.39 1.80 14.50
N GLU A 156 -11.91 2.63 15.40
CA GLU A 156 -11.47 2.65 16.80
C GLU A 156 -11.72 1.28 17.47
N ALA A 157 -12.91 0.71 17.27
CA ALA A 157 -13.25 -0.63 17.79
C ALA A 157 -12.32 -1.71 17.21
N PHE A 158 -12.06 -1.67 15.91
CA PHE A 158 -11.12 -2.55 15.22
C PHE A 158 -9.71 -2.44 15.81
N LEU A 159 -9.18 -1.23 15.94
CA LEU A 159 -7.83 -1.01 16.46
C LEU A 159 -7.68 -1.45 17.91
N LYS A 160 -8.69 -1.26 18.75
CA LYS A 160 -8.69 -1.75 20.15
C LYS A 160 -8.55 -3.26 20.26
N VAL A 161 -9.04 -4.01 19.28
CA VAL A 161 -8.86 -5.47 19.21
C VAL A 161 -7.55 -5.83 18.53
N MET A 162 -7.26 -5.22 17.38
CA MET A 162 -6.15 -5.65 16.51
C MET A 162 -4.78 -5.22 17.00
N VAL A 163 -4.65 -4.06 17.65
CA VAL A 163 -3.34 -3.59 18.12
C VAL A 163 -2.75 -4.55 19.16
N PRO A 164 -3.46 -4.99 20.20
CA PRO A 164 -2.93 -6.01 21.12
C PRO A 164 -2.60 -7.35 20.44
N VAL A 165 -3.34 -7.75 19.41
CA VAL A 165 -3.02 -8.95 18.61
C VAL A 165 -1.71 -8.74 17.85
N ALA A 166 -1.56 -7.61 17.20
CA ALA A 166 -0.39 -7.24 16.43
C ALA A 166 0.87 -7.17 17.30
N GLU A 167 0.78 -6.59 18.50
CA GLU A 167 1.86 -6.56 19.49
C GLU A 167 2.33 -7.96 19.87
N ARG A 168 1.41 -8.85 20.21
CA ARG A 168 1.76 -10.24 20.54
C ARG A 168 2.36 -11.00 19.35
N ALA A 169 1.86 -10.73 18.16
CA ALA A 169 2.32 -11.37 16.92
C ALA A 169 3.63 -10.79 16.38
N GLY A 170 4.04 -9.60 16.83
CA GLY A 170 5.19 -8.88 16.25
C GLY A 170 4.93 -8.36 14.84
N VAL A 171 3.67 -8.10 14.47
CA VAL A 171 3.24 -7.67 13.13
C VAL A 171 2.75 -6.22 13.17
N LYS A 172 3.32 -5.35 12.37
CA LYS A 172 2.89 -3.95 12.27
C LYS A 172 1.61 -3.85 11.43
N LEU A 173 0.59 -3.20 11.99
CA LEU A 173 -0.62 -2.80 11.27
C LEU A 173 -0.31 -1.52 10.50
N SER A 174 -0.28 -1.58 9.20
CA SER A 174 0.11 -0.48 8.32
C SER A 174 -1.10 0.04 7.55
N ALA A 175 -1.76 1.09 8.06
CA ALA A 175 -2.95 1.66 7.46
C ALA A 175 -2.61 2.36 6.14
N HIS A 176 -3.26 1.97 5.04
CA HIS A 176 -3.11 2.58 3.72
C HIS A 176 -4.09 3.75 3.54
N PRO A 177 -3.68 4.87 2.91
CA PRO A 177 -4.59 5.98 2.59
C PRO A 177 -5.76 5.56 1.72
N ASP A 178 -6.86 6.27 1.83
CA ASP A 178 -7.93 6.20 0.83
C ASP A 178 -7.41 6.67 -0.53
N ASP A 179 -7.81 5.99 -1.61
CA ASP A 179 -7.39 6.32 -2.97
C ASP A 179 -8.61 6.39 -3.91
N PRO A 180 -9.01 7.59 -4.36
CA PRO A 180 -8.45 8.92 -4.04
C PRO A 180 -8.75 9.38 -2.60
N PRO A 181 -7.94 10.31 -2.05
CA PRO A 181 -8.15 10.85 -0.70
C PRO A 181 -9.22 11.96 -0.70
N LEU A 182 -10.46 11.57 -0.94
CA LEU A 182 -11.64 12.44 -0.97
C LEU A 182 -12.77 11.88 -0.12
N SER A 183 -13.51 12.76 0.54
CA SER A 183 -14.73 12.39 1.26
C SER A 183 -15.79 13.50 1.18
N PRO A 184 -17.09 13.12 1.01
CA PRO A 184 -17.51 11.80 0.58
C PRO A 184 -17.12 11.54 -0.87
N LEU A 185 -16.91 10.28 -1.24
CA LEU A 185 -16.77 9.86 -2.62
C LEU A 185 -18.07 9.20 -3.06
N HIS A 186 -18.87 9.93 -3.86
CA HIS A 186 -20.16 9.48 -4.37
C HIS A 186 -21.11 8.92 -3.27
N GLY A 187 -21.20 9.65 -2.14
CA GLY A 187 -22.03 9.29 -0.97
C GLY A 187 -21.35 8.34 0.02
N VAL A 188 -20.16 7.83 -0.30
CA VAL A 188 -19.37 6.96 0.60
C VAL A 188 -18.37 7.82 1.38
N GLY A 189 -18.51 7.88 2.70
CA GLY A 189 -17.54 8.51 3.59
C GLY A 189 -16.17 7.82 3.51
N ARG A 190 -15.11 8.60 3.64
CA ARG A 190 -13.71 8.15 3.70
C ARG A 190 -12.98 8.91 4.78
N ILE A 191 -12.08 8.26 5.49
CA ILE A 191 -11.46 8.85 6.68
C ILE A 191 -9.94 8.88 6.66
N LEU A 192 -9.28 8.12 5.80
CA LEU A 192 -7.82 8.14 5.67
C LEU A 192 -7.39 9.07 4.52
N ILE A 193 -7.77 10.35 4.63
CA ILE A 193 -7.73 11.33 3.54
C ILE A 193 -6.89 12.58 3.83
N SER A 194 -6.32 12.70 5.01
CA SER A 194 -5.45 13.84 5.38
C SER A 194 -4.38 13.43 6.38
N VAL A 195 -3.34 14.27 6.50
CA VAL A 195 -2.25 14.08 7.47
C VAL A 195 -2.78 14.06 8.90
N GLU A 196 -3.72 14.95 9.22
CA GLU A 196 -4.36 15.05 10.53
C GLU A 196 -5.17 13.79 10.85
N ASN A 197 -5.87 13.24 9.86
CA ASN A 197 -6.63 12.01 10.04
C ASN A 197 -5.71 10.81 10.30
N PHE A 198 -4.54 10.74 9.67
CA PHE A 198 -3.54 9.73 9.99
C PHE A 198 -2.98 9.90 11.40
N GLN A 199 -2.70 11.13 11.85
CA GLN A 199 -2.31 11.36 13.23
C GLN A 199 -3.40 10.89 14.20
N ARG A 200 -4.68 11.20 13.90
CA ARG A 200 -5.81 10.70 14.69
C ARG A 200 -5.85 9.17 14.77
N VAL A 201 -5.65 8.46 13.67
CA VAL A 201 -5.59 6.97 13.66
C VAL A 201 -4.51 6.45 14.61
N LEU A 202 -3.33 7.08 14.59
CA LEU A 202 -2.22 6.70 15.46
C LEU A 202 -2.52 6.98 16.94
N ASP A 203 -3.27 8.04 17.21
CA ASP A 203 -3.64 8.47 18.57
C ASP A 203 -4.85 7.69 19.14
N LEU A 204 -5.70 7.05 18.31
CA LEU A 204 -6.80 6.23 18.78
C LEU A 204 -6.34 5.06 19.68
N VAL A 205 -5.25 4.39 19.30
CA VAL A 205 -4.63 3.31 20.08
C VAL A 205 -3.11 3.45 19.91
N PRO A 206 -2.44 4.23 20.75
CA PRO A 206 -0.99 4.44 20.65
C PRO A 206 -0.21 3.13 20.86
N SER A 207 0.58 2.75 19.86
CA SER A 207 1.43 1.54 19.89
C SER A 207 2.46 1.60 18.79
N ASP A 208 3.62 0.98 18.98
CA ASP A 208 4.62 0.82 17.93
C ASP A 208 4.15 -0.10 16.80
N TYR A 209 3.05 -0.81 17.01
CA TYR A 209 2.43 -1.70 16.04
C TYR A 209 1.23 -1.08 15.31
N ASN A 210 0.74 0.08 15.75
CA ASN A 210 -0.22 0.91 15.01
C ASN A 210 0.58 1.91 14.17
N THR A 211 0.63 1.69 12.85
CA THR A 211 1.51 2.41 11.92
C THR A 211 0.78 2.72 10.62
N LEU A 212 1.45 3.38 9.70
CA LEU A 212 0.91 3.72 8.39
C LEU A 212 1.78 3.23 7.22
N THR A 213 1.12 2.98 6.11
CA THR A 213 1.73 2.89 4.78
C THR A 213 1.82 4.29 4.20
N LEU A 214 3.01 4.80 4.01
CA LEU A 214 3.21 6.09 3.39
C LEU A 214 3.16 5.92 1.86
N CYS A 215 1.94 5.99 1.31
CA CYS A 215 1.72 6.00 -0.14
C CYS A 215 1.94 7.41 -0.67
N GLN A 216 3.11 7.67 -1.27
CA GLN A 216 3.52 9.01 -1.70
C GLN A 216 2.50 9.65 -2.65
N GLY A 217 1.98 8.91 -3.63
CA GLY A 217 0.98 9.44 -4.55
C GLY A 217 -0.29 9.94 -3.86
N ASN A 218 -0.77 9.26 -2.80
CA ASN A 218 -1.91 9.75 -2.04
C ASN A 218 -1.54 10.92 -1.13
N PHE A 219 -0.43 10.80 -0.39
CA PHE A 219 0.00 11.88 0.51
C PHE A 219 0.34 13.17 -0.24
N THR A 220 0.89 13.09 -1.46
CA THR A 220 1.16 14.28 -2.28
C THR A 220 -0.12 14.97 -2.78
N LEU A 221 -1.28 14.28 -2.73
CA LEU A 221 -2.60 14.90 -2.92
C LEU A 221 -3.16 15.53 -1.64
N MET A 222 -2.57 15.23 -0.48
CA MET A 222 -2.99 15.75 0.83
C MET A 222 -2.12 16.91 1.31
N THR A 223 -0.90 17.09 0.76
CA THR A 223 0.05 18.12 1.21
C THR A 223 0.92 18.62 0.05
N ASP A 224 1.42 19.84 0.19
CA ASP A 224 2.41 20.42 -0.72
C ASP A 224 3.86 20.18 -0.24
N ASP A 225 4.06 19.66 0.97
CA ASP A 225 5.39 19.34 1.53
C ASP A 225 5.44 17.89 2.04
N LEU A 226 5.51 16.95 1.11
CA LEU A 226 5.61 15.54 1.43
C LEU A 226 6.87 15.17 2.23
N PRO A 227 8.07 15.71 1.95
CA PRO A 227 9.26 15.47 2.77
C PRO A 227 9.07 15.83 4.26
N ALA A 228 8.34 16.91 4.57
CA ALA A 228 8.01 17.27 5.95
C ALA A 228 7.08 16.23 6.60
N VAL A 229 6.08 15.74 5.87
CA VAL A 229 5.17 14.68 6.35
C VAL A 229 5.91 13.36 6.58
N ILE A 230 6.84 12.98 5.71
CA ILE A 230 7.72 11.82 5.92
C ILE A 230 8.50 11.97 7.22
N ARG A 231 9.10 13.14 7.46
CA ARG A 231 9.83 13.41 8.71
C ARG A 231 8.92 13.45 9.93
N HIS A 232 7.69 13.97 9.79
CA HIS A 232 6.71 14.03 10.87
C HIS A 232 6.36 12.64 11.41
N PHE A 233 5.91 11.74 10.57
CA PHE A 233 5.56 10.37 10.97
C PHE A 233 6.79 9.49 11.23
N GLY A 234 7.88 9.74 10.50
CA GLY A 234 9.11 8.99 10.65
C GLY A 234 9.78 9.21 12.00
N ARG A 235 9.82 10.43 12.52
CA ARG A 235 10.35 10.73 13.86
C ARG A 235 9.55 10.07 14.99
N GLN A 236 8.28 9.76 14.73
CA GLN A 236 7.41 9.00 15.63
C GLN A 236 7.59 7.47 15.48
N GLY A 237 8.41 7.00 14.51
CA GLY A 237 8.54 5.56 14.19
C GLY A 237 7.30 4.95 13.55
N LYS A 238 6.42 5.75 12.94
CA LYS A 238 5.09 5.33 12.49
C LYS A 238 5.00 4.92 11.02
N ILE A 239 6.07 5.04 10.25
CA ILE A 239 6.11 4.54 8.86
C ILE A 239 6.64 3.11 8.88
N SER A 240 5.83 2.13 8.51
CA SER A 240 6.26 0.72 8.43
C SER A 240 6.42 0.20 7.01
N PHE A 241 5.76 0.85 6.03
CA PHE A 241 5.78 0.49 4.63
C PHE A 241 5.66 1.75 3.75
N VAL A 242 6.25 1.73 2.55
CA VAL A 242 6.24 2.87 1.63
C VAL A 242 5.84 2.42 0.23
N HIS A 243 4.87 3.13 -0.35
CA HIS A 243 4.62 3.14 -1.79
C HIS A 243 5.30 4.36 -2.40
N PHE A 244 6.32 4.11 -3.19
CA PHE A 244 7.12 5.15 -3.83
C PHE A 244 6.60 5.37 -5.25
N ARG A 245 5.66 6.30 -5.42
CA ARG A 245 5.06 6.71 -6.70
C ARG A 245 4.71 8.18 -6.68
N ASP A 246 4.44 8.76 -7.81
CA ASP A 246 4.05 10.16 -7.93
C ASP A 246 2.83 10.34 -8.84
N VAL A 247 2.19 11.48 -8.72
CA VAL A 247 1.00 11.89 -9.47
C VAL A 247 1.12 13.35 -9.90
N ARG A 248 0.25 13.78 -10.83
CA ARG A 248 0.08 15.18 -11.23
C ARG A 248 -1.38 15.58 -11.08
N GLY A 249 -1.64 16.74 -10.49
CA GLY A 249 -2.98 17.25 -10.23
C GLY A 249 -3.29 17.41 -8.75
N ASP A 250 -4.56 17.32 -8.39
CA ASP A 250 -5.09 17.38 -7.04
C ASP A 250 -6.03 16.20 -6.74
N ALA A 251 -6.54 16.10 -5.51
CA ALA A 251 -7.37 14.96 -5.10
C ALA A 251 -8.66 14.79 -5.94
N ARG A 252 -9.19 15.87 -6.53
CA ARG A 252 -10.40 15.83 -7.36
C ARG A 252 -10.13 15.43 -8.81
N ARG A 253 -8.90 15.72 -9.29
CA ARG A 253 -8.47 15.37 -10.65
C ARG A 253 -6.97 15.20 -10.70
N PHE A 254 -6.52 13.98 -10.95
CA PHE A 254 -5.10 13.66 -11.08
C PHE A 254 -4.86 12.54 -12.09
N GLU A 255 -3.63 12.48 -12.54
CA GLU A 255 -3.10 11.37 -13.32
C GLU A 255 -1.87 10.77 -12.64
N GLU A 256 -1.70 9.46 -12.76
CA GLU A 256 -0.45 8.80 -12.38
C GLU A 256 0.65 9.24 -13.33
N THR A 257 1.89 9.18 -12.88
CA THR A 257 3.02 9.62 -13.69
C THR A 257 4.13 8.59 -13.72
N TRP A 258 5.11 8.82 -14.55
CA TRP A 258 6.42 8.23 -14.33
C TRP A 258 6.96 8.71 -12.98
N HIS A 259 7.80 7.90 -12.34
CA HIS A 259 8.37 8.22 -11.02
C HIS A 259 9.26 9.48 -11.00
N ASP A 260 9.67 9.95 -12.15
CA ASP A 260 10.51 11.15 -12.35
C ASP A 260 9.76 12.33 -13.00
N ASP A 261 8.42 12.22 -13.18
CA ASP A 261 7.64 13.18 -13.97
C ASP A 261 6.35 13.64 -13.27
N GLY A 262 6.26 13.47 -11.97
CA GLY A 262 5.13 13.96 -11.17
C GLY A 262 5.38 15.35 -10.57
N LYS A 263 4.60 15.68 -9.52
CA LYS A 263 4.72 16.98 -8.85
C LYS A 263 5.62 16.94 -7.61
N THR A 264 6.04 15.78 -7.15
CA THR A 264 6.78 15.59 -5.91
C THR A 264 8.30 15.63 -6.15
N ASP A 265 9.05 16.29 -5.27
CA ASP A 265 10.49 16.15 -5.23
C ASP A 265 10.87 14.78 -4.65
N MET A 266 11.03 13.79 -5.53
CA MET A 266 11.30 12.41 -5.16
C MET A 266 12.69 12.24 -4.53
N LEU A 267 13.66 13.11 -4.88
CA LEU A 267 14.98 13.12 -4.24
C LEU A 267 14.86 13.59 -2.79
N ALA A 268 14.18 14.69 -2.54
CA ALA A 268 13.94 15.21 -1.18
C ALA A 268 13.15 14.21 -0.32
N CYS A 269 12.22 13.44 -0.91
CA CYS A 269 11.54 12.34 -0.22
C CYS A 269 12.52 11.23 0.19
N MET A 270 13.42 10.81 -0.71
CA MET A 270 14.43 9.79 -0.40
C MET A 270 15.40 10.28 0.69
N GLU A 271 15.78 11.57 0.66
CA GLU A 271 16.56 12.19 1.73
C GLU A 271 15.81 12.19 3.07
N ALA A 272 14.50 12.49 3.06
CA ALA A 272 13.67 12.45 4.25
C ALA A 272 13.62 11.05 4.87
N TYR A 273 13.50 9.98 4.07
CA TYR A 273 13.58 8.60 4.57
C TYR A 273 14.94 8.27 5.18
N ARG A 274 16.04 8.75 4.60
CA ARG A 274 17.37 8.60 5.19
C ARG A 274 17.45 9.33 6.52
N ASP A 275 16.97 10.56 6.59
CA ASP A 275 17.07 11.44 7.77
C ASP A 275 16.35 10.87 8.99
N ILE A 276 15.25 10.12 8.76
CA ILE A 276 14.52 9.42 9.83
C ILE A 276 15.06 8.01 10.11
N GLY A 277 16.10 7.57 9.40
CA GLY A 277 16.67 6.23 9.56
C GLY A 277 15.73 5.10 9.13
N PHE A 278 14.87 5.33 8.15
CA PHE A 278 13.94 4.30 7.69
C PHE A 278 14.67 3.10 7.07
N GLU A 279 14.46 1.90 7.62
CA GLU A 279 15.05 0.64 7.17
C GLU A 279 14.02 -0.39 6.73
N GLY A 280 12.77 0.01 6.65
CA GLY A 280 11.67 -0.81 6.17
C GLY A 280 11.73 -1.09 4.67
N VAL A 281 10.67 -1.67 4.14
CA VAL A 281 10.52 -1.92 2.71
C VAL A 281 9.81 -0.76 2.02
N LEU A 282 10.27 -0.48 0.82
CA LEU A 282 9.73 0.50 -0.11
C LEU A 282 9.54 -0.20 -1.45
N ARG A 283 8.37 -0.06 -2.06
CA ARG A 283 8.09 -0.59 -3.39
C ARG A 283 7.67 0.51 -4.36
N PRO A 284 7.96 0.39 -5.65
CA PRO A 284 7.18 1.13 -6.65
C PRO A 284 5.70 0.72 -6.50
N ASP A 285 4.83 1.64 -6.85
CA ASP A 285 3.39 1.37 -6.86
C ASP A 285 2.88 1.49 -8.30
N HIS A 286 1.92 2.37 -8.60
CA HIS A 286 1.43 2.49 -9.96
C HIS A 286 2.53 2.98 -10.91
N VAL A 287 2.62 2.33 -12.07
CA VAL A 287 3.62 2.59 -13.11
C VAL A 287 2.94 2.74 -14.46
N PRO A 288 3.54 3.48 -15.42
CA PRO A 288 3.02 3.56 -16.77
C PRO A 288 3.06 2.20 -17.50
N THR A 289 2.10 1.95 -18.39
CA THR A 289 2.20 0.91 -19.41
C THR A 289 3.02 1.45 -20.57
N VAL A 290 4.09 0.76 -20.92
CA VAL A 290 5.04 1.19 -21.95
C VAL A 290 4.96 0.30 -23.19
N GLU A 291 5.61 0.70 -24.28
CA GLU A 291 5.67 -0.08 -25.51
C GLU A 291 6.19 -1.50 -25.24
N GLY A 292 5.48 -2.50 -25.74
CA GLY A 292 5.77 -3.92 -25.53
C GLY A 292 5.13 -4.54 -24.29
N ASP A 293 4.49 -3.76 -23.41
CA ASP A 293 3.68 -4.25 -22.31
C ASP A 293 2.19 -4.30 -22.67
N SER A 294 1.44 -5.21 -22.03
CA SER A 294 -0.02 -5.22 -22.07
C SER A 294 -0.59 -4.19 -21.06
N ASN A 295 -1.72 -3.58 -21.42
CA ASN A 295 -2.50 -2.74 -20.50
C ASN A 295 -3.67 -3.51 -19.85
N ASP A 296 -3.55 -4.85 -19.71
CA ASP A 296 -4.59 -5.69 -19.08
C ASP A 296 -4.66 -5.46 -17.56
N ASP A 297 -3.55 -5.04 -16.94
CA ASP A 297 -3.45 -4.65 -15.53
C ASP A 297 -2.90 -3.21 -15.43
N PRO A 298 -3.76 -2.19 -15.70
CA PRO A 298 -3.32 -0.80 -15.78
C PRO A 298 -2.69 -0.31 -14.48
N GLY A 299 -1.53 0.33 -14.57
CA GLY A 299 -0.75 0.76 -13.42
C GLY A 299 0.24 -0.29 -12.91
N TYR A 300 0.24 -1.51 -13.45
CA TYR A 300 1.06 -2.62 -12.97
C TYR A 300 1.88 -3.31 -14.08
N SER A 301 2.23 -2.59 -15.14
CA SER A 301 3.00 -3.12 -16.26
C SER A 301 4.41 -3.59 -15.86
N SER A 302 4.92 -4.63 -16.51
CA SER A 302 6.21 -5.24 -16.14
C SER A 302 7.40 -4.32 -16.39
N TYR A 303 7.46 -3.66 -17.54
CA TYR A 303 8.58 -2.79 -17.89
C TYR A 303 8.52 -1.47 -17.13
N GLY A 304 7.32 -0.93 -16.90
CA GLY A 304 7.12 0.23 -16.04
C GLY A 304 7.68 0.00 -14.63
N ARG A 305 7.47 -1.20 -14.05
CA ARG A 305 8.04 -1.58 -12.74
C ARG A 305 9.57 -1.64 -12.78
N LEU A 306 10.16 -2.18 -13.84
CA LEU A 306 11.62 -2.24 -13.96
C LEU A 306 12.25 -0.85 -14.01
N TYR A 307 11.61 0.08 -14.77
CA TYR A 307 12.03 1.47 -14.77
C TYR A 307 11.97 2.08 -13.36
N ALA A 308 10.84 1.92 -12.68
CA ALA A 308 10.64 2.45 -11.34
C ALA A 308 11.63 1.88 -10.31
N ILE A 309 11.90 0.58 -10.34
CA ILE A 309 12.93 -0.07 -9.51
C ILE A 309 14.30 0.55 -9.79
N GLY A 310 14.65 0.75 -11.07
CA GLY A 310 15.92 1.37 -11.46
C GLY A 310 16.06 2.81 -10.97
N TYR A 311 15.00 3.62 -11.10
CA TYR A 311 14.94 4.98 -10.60
C TYR A 311 15.10 5.05 -9.07
N ILE A 312 14.34 4.25 -8.33
CA ILE A 312 14.42 4.17 -6.86
C ILE A 312 15.83 3.76 -6.42
N ARG A 313 16.44 2.79 -7.10
CA ARG A 313 17.83 2.36 -6.82
C ARG A 313 18.82 3.48 -7.02
N GLY A 314 18.68 4.23 -8.11
CA GLY A 314 19.53 5.39 -8.40
C GLY A 314 19.41 6.48 -7.34
N LEU A 315 18.20 6.85 -6.95
CA LEU A 315 17.97 7.81 -5.86
C LEU A 315 18.54 7.33 -4.53
N ARG A 316 18.27 6.06 -4.17
CA ARG A 316 18.82 5.48 -2.94
C ARG A 316 20.34 5.50 -2.94
N GLU A 317 20.99 5.13 -4.03
CA GLU A 317 22.44 5.17 -4.17
C GLU A 317 22.98 6.60 -4.03
N ALA A 318 22.38 7.57 -4.73
CA ALA A 318 22.77 8.97 -4.66
C ALA A 318 22.66 9.56 -3.25
N VAL A 319 21.60 9.22 -2.51
CA VAL A 319 21.33 9.77 -1.17
C VAL A 319 22.19 9.12 -0.10
N TYR A 320 22.38 7.80 -0.14
CA TYR A 320 23.10 7.08 0.93
C TYR A 320 24.62 7.07 0.75
N ARG A 321 25.14 7.23 -0.47
CA ARG A 321 26.59 7.36 -0.73
C ARG A 321 27.13 8.79 -0.54
N ARG A 322 26.28 9.83 -0.50
CA ARG A 322 26.69 11.23 -0.35
C ARG A 322 27.20 11.62 1.05
N LYS A 323 27.04 10.81 2.07
CA LYS A 323 27.74 11.01 3.34
C LYS A 323 29.11 10.39 3.19
N GLY A 324 30.10 11.26 2.86
CA GLY A 324 31.50 10.94 2.66
C GLY A 324 32.00 9.91 3.64
N GLU A 325 32.27 8.76 3.12
CA GLU A 325 33.27 7.84 3.57
C GLU A 325 34.37 7.96 2.51
N ASP A 326 35.16 9.02 2.64
CA ASP A 326 36.54 9.11 2.14
C ASP A 326 37.48 8.78 3.31
#